data_abdf1ecb51a7aac759a8f02ea55e9411
#
_entry.id   abdf1ecb51a7aac759a8f02ea55e9411
#
_cell.length_a   1.000
_cell.length_b   1.000
_cell.length_c   1.000
_cell.angle_alpha   90.00
_cell.angle_beta   90.00
_cell.angle_gamma   90.00
#
_symmetry.space_group_name_H-M   'P 1'
#
loop_
_entity.id
_entity.type
_entity.pdbx_description
1 polymer ?
#
loop_
_entity_poly.entity_id
_entity_poly.type
_entity_poly.pdbx_seq_one_letter_code
_entity_poly.pdbx_strand_id
1 'polypeptide(L)'
;MLLSDADTTLILETVRDAARREIMPRFRALSEADINTKSAPDDLVTAADLAAEALITAQLGRAFPAALILGEEAVAANPSLRDQLADAEMAIIIDPVDGTWNYARGLALFGVILAVTRYGVPIYGLLYDPVIDDWIVSSENADTCYTNAHDSRALRLPATPPETKAGGYVPLGSLPDPHRLRVAALWPQIGRLNSLRCACHEFRMLAQGHVDFMLSTRLTPWDHAAGVLVVQQAGGTAKMLDGSAYSAVRRDGYLLSARSADVWSEIQQAFSFLLD
;
A
#
# COMPACT_ATOMS: atom_id res chain seq x y z
N MET A 1 -3.23 9.05 20.98
CA MET A 1 -2.48 8.02 21.76
C MET A 1 -1.46 7.41 20.83
N LEU A 2 -0.21 7.25 21.24
CA LEU A 2 0.81 6.54 20.45
C LEU A 2 0.60 5.03 20.65
N LEU A 3 0.85 4.25 19.61
CA LEU A 3 0.88 2.80 19.72
C LEU A 3 2.08 2.38 20.58
N SER A 4 1.85 1.49 21.54
CA SER A 4 2.92 0.84 22.30
C SER A 4 3.56 -0.30 21.48
N ASP A 5 4.73 -0.78 21.93
CA ASP A 5 5.38 -1.95 21.33
C ASP A 5 4.47 -3.19 21.40
N ALA A 6 3.67 -3.32 22.48
CA ALA A 6 2.69 -4.39 22.61
C ALA A 6 1.57 -4.28 21.58
N ASP A 7 1.11 -3.06 21.28
CA ASP A 7 0.08 -2.82 20.27
C ASP A 7 0.60 -3.17 18.86
N THR A 8 1.81 -2.74 18.52
CA THR A 8 2.42 -3.03 17.23
C THR A 8 2.71 -4.51 17.03
N THR A 9 3.14 -5.19 18.10
CA THR A 9 3.30 -6.66 18.10
C THR A 9 1.96 -7.37 17.91
N LEU A 10 0.92 -6.94 18.61
CA LEU A 10 -0.42 -7.52 18.46
C LEU A 10 -0.95 -7.34 17.04
N ILE A 11 -0.79 -6.16 16.43
CA ILE A 11 -1.18 -5.89 15.05
C ILE A 11 -0.47 -6.84 14.10
N LEU A 12 0.86 -6.96 14.21
CA LEU A 12 1.66 -7.83 13.37
C LEU A 12 1.23 -9.30 13.51
N GLU A 13 1.13 -9.81 14.74
CA GLU A 13 0.75 -11.21 14.95
C GLU A 13 -0.69 -11.50 14.50
N THR A 14 -1.61 -10.53 14.59
CA THR A 14 -2.96 -10.64 14.05
C THR A 14 -2.93 -10.81 12.52
N VAL A 15 -2.14 -9.99 11.82
CA VAL A 15 -1.98 -10.08 10.36
C VAL A 15 -1.34 -11.41 9.96
N ARG A 16 -0.30 -11.84 10.66
CA ARG A 16 0.36 -13.14 10.43
C ARG A 16 -0.57 -14.32 10.68
N ASP A 17 -1.40 -14.26 11.74
CA ASP A 17 -2.39 -15.32 12.03
C ASP A 17 -3.45 -15.40 10.92
N ALA A 18 -3.97 -14.26 10.48
CA ALA A 18 -4.92 -14.20 9.36
C ALA A 18 -4.31 -14.77 8.07
N ALA A 19 -3.08 -14.41 7.75
CA ALA A 19 -2.40 -14.93 6.57
C ALA A 19 -2.22 -16.45 6.62
N ARG A 20 -1.77 -16.98 7.76
CA ARG A 20 -1.59 -18.44 7.94
C ARG A 20 -2.89 -19.22 7.90
N ARG A 21 -4.00 -18.65 8.38
CA ARG A 21 -5.28 -19.37 8.50
C ARG A 21 -6.19 -19.20 7.30
N GLU A 22 -6.18 -18.01 6.70
CA GLU A 22 -7.20 -17.62 5.72
C GLU A 22 -6.62 -17.37 4.32
N ILE A 23 -5.38 -16.90 4.20
CA ILE A 23 -4.78 -16.54 2.90
C ILE A 23 -4.00 -17.73 2.32
N MET A 24 -2.95 -18.16 3.01
CA MET A 24 -2.02 -19.16 2.49
C MET A 24 -2.65 -20.52 2.19
N PRO A 25 -3.60 -21.04 3.00
CA PRO A 25 -4.25 -22.33 2.68
C PRO A 25 -5.11 -22.29 1.41
N ARG A 26 -5.60 -21.11 1.01
CA ARG A 26 -6.42 -20.93 -0.20
C ARG A 26 -5.60 -20.55 -1.43
N PHE A 27 -4.34 -20.16 -1.26
CA PHE A 27 -3.47 -19.83 -2.39
C PHE A 27 -3.27 -21.03 -3.31
N ARG A 28 -3.59 -20.87 -4.62
CA ARG A 28 -3.61 -21.92 -5.64
C ARG A 28 -4.60 -23.06 -5.36
N ALA A 29 -5.54 -22.86 -4.45
CA ALA A 29 -6.57 -23.82 -4.08
C ALA A 29 -7.98 -23.24 -4.23
N LEU A 30 -8.12 -22.05 -4.83
CA LEU A 30 -9.41 -21.42 -5.11
C LEU A 30 -10.15 -22.17 -6.20
N SER A 31 -11.45 -22.38 -6.01
CA SER A 31 -12.40 -22.74 -7.06
C SER A 31 -12.95 -21.49 -7.76
N GLU A 32 -13.64 -21.66 -8.89
CA GLU A 32 -14.30 -20.52 -9.55
C GLU A 32 -15.33 -19.84 -8.65
N ALA A 33 -15.99 -20.58 -7.77
CA ALA A 33 -16.97 -20.06 -6.82
C ALA A 33 -16.34 -19.17 -5.72
N ASP A 34 -15.05 -19.30 -5.48
CA ASP A 34 -14.31 -18.52 -4.49
C ASP A 34 -13.84 -17.16 -5.02
N ILE A 35 -14.04 -16.88 -6.31
CA ILE A 35 -13.58 -15.67 -6.99
C ILE A 35 -14.79 -14.90 -7.51
N ASN A 36 -14.95 -13.65 -7.08
CA ASN A 36 -15.99 -12.76 -7.55
C ASN A 36 -15.40 -11.50 -8.17
N THR A 37 -16.15 -10.86 -9.05
CA THR A 37 -15.81 -9.57 -9.65
C THR A 37 -16.56 -8.46 -8.92
N LYS A 38 -15.87 -7.37 -8.54
CA LYS A 38 -16.48 -6.20 -7.90
C LYS A 38 -17.02 -5.22 -8.94
N SER A 39 -16.19 -4.32 -9.43
CA SER A 39 -16.59 -3.20 -10.31
C SER A 39 -16.16 -3.35 -11.76
N ALA A 40 -15.11 -4.11 -12.03
CA ALA A 40 -14.54 -4.34 -13.36
C ALA A 40 -14.00 -5.78 -13.49
N PRO A 41 -13.85 -6.31 -14.71
CA PRO A 41 -13.40 -7.70 -14.93
C PRO A 41 -12.08 -8.08 -14.28
N ASP A 42 -11.24 -7.10 -13.96
CA ASP A 42 -9.95 -7.27 -13.30
C ASP A 42 -9.93 -6.74 -11.85
N ASP A 43 -11.08 -6.30 -11.33
CA ASP A 43 -11.31 -5.91 -9.95
C ASP A 43 -11.97 -7.09 -9.23
N LEU A 44 -11.14 -7.92 -8.61
CA LEU A 44 -11.53 -9.20 -8.03
C LEU A 44 -11.60 -9.13 -6.50
N VAL A 45 -12.41 -10.00 -5.93
CA VAL A 45 -12.40 -10.38 -4.52
C VAL A 45 -12.45 -11.89 -4.42
N THR A 46 -11.74 -12.46 -3.45
CA THR A 46 -11.76 -13.92 -3.20
C THR A 46 -12.28 -14.23 -1.80
N ALA A 47 -12.57 -15.51 -1.58
CA ALA A 47 -12.92 -15.99 -0.25
C ALA A 47 -11.80 -15.75 0.79
N ALA A 48 -10.54 -15.60 0.35
CA ALA A 48 -9.41 -15.29 1.22
C ALA A 48 -9.47 -13.85 1.73
N ASP A 49 -9.79 -12.89 0.85
CA ASP A 49 -9.94 -11.46 1.20
C ASP A 49 -10.98 -11.29 2.31
N LEU A 50 -12.18 -11.83 2.08
CA LEU A 50 -13.29 -11.72 3.02
C LEU A 50 -13.00 -12.38 4.37
N ALA A 51 -12.40 -13.58 4.36
CA ALA A 51 -12.11 -14.32 5.59
C ALA A 51 -10.97 -13.68 6.38
N ALA A 52 -9.92 -13.20 5.70
CA ALA A 52 -8.80 -12.53 6.35
C ALA A 52 -9.23 -11.18 6.94
N GLU A 53 -10.02 -10.36 6.21
CA GLU A 53 -10.54 -9.09 6.72
C GLU A 53 -11.43 -9.31 7.95
N ALA A 54 -12.33 -10.29 7.90
CA ALA A 54 -13.20 -10.60 9.02
C ALA A 54 -12.42 -11.02 10.28
N LEU A 55 -11.36 -11.83 10.13
CA LEU A 55 -10.52 -12.27 11.24
C LEU A 55 -9.75 -11.09 11.84
N ILE A 56 -9.07 -10.29 11.01
CA ILE A 56 -8.30 -9.12 11.44
C ILE A 56 -9.22 -8.13 12.15
N THR A 57 -10.35 -7.79 11.54
CA THR A 57 -11.35 -6.87 12.10
C THR A 57 -11.86 -7.35 13.47
N ALA A 58 -12.17 -8.64 13.61
CA ALA A 58 -12.65 -9.19 14.87
C ALA A 58 -11.60 -9.16 15.99
N GLN A 59 -10.34 -9.45 15.67
CA GLN A 59 -9.26 -9.45 16.66
C GLN A 59 -8.88 -8.02 17.06
N LEU A 60 -8.65 -7.14 16.09
CA LEU A 60 -8.26 -5.76 16.36
C LEU A 60 -9.39 -4.94 16.96
N GLY A 61 -10.67 -5.20 16.58
CA GLY A 61 -11.82 -4.54 17.20
C GLY A 61 -11.99 -4.85 18.70
N ARG A 62 -11.57 -6.02 19.14
CA ARG A 62 -11.53 -6.33 20.58
C ARG A 62 -10.39 -5.64 21.31
N ALA A 63 -9.24 -5.52 20.66
CA ALA A 63 -8.05 -4.90 21.23
C ALA A 63 -8.14 -3.36 21.24
N PHE A 64 -8.75 -2.79 20.21
CA PHE A 64 -8.88 -1.34 20.01
C PHE A 64 -10.36 -0.93 19.86
N PRO A 65 -11.17 -1.06 20.94
CA PRO A 65 -12.63 -0.87 20.83
C PRO A 65 -13.07 0.56 20.50
N ALA A 66 -12.19 1.54 20.64
CA ALA A 66 -12.42 2.94 20.26
C ALA A 66 -11.93 3.28 18.85
N ALA A 67 -11.22 2.37 18.17
CA ALA A 67 -10.72 2.63 16.82
C ALA A 67 -11.80 2.35 15.77
N LEU A 68 -11.81 3.17 14.73
CA LEU A 68 -12.50 2.84 13.49
C LEU A 68 -11.69 1.75 12.77
N ILE A 69 -12.30 0.61 12.47
CA ILE A 69 -11.67 -0.41 11.62
C ILE A 69 -12.29 -0.32 10.23
N LEU A 70 -11.44 -0.16 9.22
CA LEU A 70 -11.85 0.10 7.85
C LEU A 70 -11.07 -0.84 6.92
N GLY A 71 -11.74 -1.92 6.50
CA GLY A 71 -11.21 -2.82 5.49
C GLY A 71 -11.67 -2.47 4.08
N GLU A 72 -10.93 -2.89 3.08
CA GLU A 72 -11.28 -2.73 1.66
C GLU A 72 -12.66 -3.31 1.37
N GLU A 73 -12.91 -4.55 1.82
CA GLU A 73 -14.13 -5.27 1.50
C GLU A 73 -15.35 -4.69 2.24
N ALA A 74 -15.16 -4.24 3.48
CA ALA A 74 -16.20 -3.53 4.22
C ALA A 74 -16.58 -2.21 3.53
N VAL A 75 -15.61 -1.46 2.98
CA VAL A 75 -15.87 -0.24 2.21
C VAL A 75 -16.51 -0.56 0.86
N ALA A 76 -16.11 -1.64 0.19
CA ALA A 76 -16.77 -2.07 -1.05
C ALA A 76 -18.26 -2.38 -0.81
N ALA A 77 -18.61 -3.00 0.33
CA ALA A 77 -19.98 -3.26 0.75
C ALA A 77 -20.73 -1.99 1.23
N ASN A 78 -20.02 -1.07 1.89
CA ASN A 78 -20.59 0.18 2.41
C ASN A 78 -19.60 1.35 2.25
N PRO A 79 -19.63 2.07 1.12
CA PRO A 79 -18.69 3.18 0.81
C PRO A 79 -18.70 4.33 1.82
N SER A 80 -19.81 4.53 2.58
CA SER A 80 -19.92 5.60 3.57
C SER A 80 -19.02 5.40 4.80
N LEU A 81 -18.51 4.19 5.02
CA LEU A 81 -17.53 3.92 6.09
C LEU A 81 -16.28 4.80 5.95
N ARG A 82 -15.86 5.07 4.71
CA ARG A 82 -14.71 5.91 4.42
C ARG A 82 -14.89 7.37 4.84
N ASP A 83 -16.13 7.86 4.93
CA ASP A 83 -16.42 9.24 5.35
C ASP A 83 -16.02 9.49 6.81
N GLN A 84 -15.98 8.43 7.63
CA GLN A 84 -15.64 8.50 9.04
C GLN A 84 -14.14 8.72 9.31
N LEU A 85 -13.26 8.51 8.30
CA LEU A 85 -11.80 8.62 8.48
C LEU A 85 -11.34 10.01 8.93
N ALA A 86 -12.02 11.07 8.48
CA ALA A 86 -11.65 12.45 8.80
C ALA A 86 -11.81 12.75 10.30
N ASP A 87 -12.83 12.16 10.93
CA ASP A 87 -13.19 12.43 12.32
C ASP A 87 -12.63 11.37 13.29
N ALA A 88 -12.08 10.26 12.77
CA ALA A 88 -11.55 9.18 13.57
C ALA A 88 -10.23 9.58 14.24
N GLU A 89 -10.25 9.70 15.59
CA GLU A 89 -9.01 9.88 16.36
C GLU A 89 -8.01 8.77 16.09
N MET A 90 -8.50 7.54 15.87
CA MET A 90 -7.71 6.38 15.47
C MET A 90 -8.51 5.55 14.46
N ALA A 91 -7.92 5.28 13.32
CA ALA A 91 -8.44 4.31 12.37
C ALA A 91 -7.39 3.26 12.01
N ILE A 92 -7.80 2.00 11.96
CA ILE A 92 -7.01 0.87 11.46
C ILE A 92 -7.55 0.54 10.08
N ILE A 93 -6.70 0.70 9.06
CA ILE A 93 -7.05 0.55 7.65
C ILE A 93 -6.38 -0.71 7.14
N ILE A 94 -7.15 -1.58 6.45
CA ILE A 94 -6.70 -2.93 6.10
C ILE A 94 -6.96 -3.19 4.62
N ASP A 95 -5.94 -3.68 3.90
CA ASP A 95 -6.08 -4.46 2.69
C ASP A 95 -5.69 -5.91 3.03
N PRO A 96 -6.63 -6.84 3.06
CA PRO A 96 -6.36 -8.20 3.48
C PRO A 96 -5.55 -9.01 2.47
N VAL A 97 -5.69 -8.73 1.16
CA VAL A 97 -4.95 -9.40 0.08
C VAL A 97 -4.69 -8.42 -1.05
N ASP A 98 -3.80 -7.45 -0.82
CA ASP A 98 -3.36 -6.57 -1.90
C ASP A 98 -2.71 -7.36 -3.04
N GLY A 99 -3.15 -7.09 -4.24
CA GLY A 99 -2.79 -7.89 -5.40
C GLY A 99 -3.74 -9.08 -5.62
N THR A 100 -5.03 -8.94 -5.30
CA THR A 100 -6.06 -9.99 -5.45
C THR A 100 -6.07 -10.63 -6.84
N TRP A 101 -5.82 -9.85 -7.90
CA TRP A 101 -5.73 -10.38 -9.25
C TRP A 101 -4.57 -11.39 -9.39
N ASN A 102 -3.40 -11.06 -8.85
CA ASN A 102 -2.22 -11.93 -8.85
C ASN A 102 -2.50 -13.20 -8.03
N TYR A 103 -3.06 -13.03 -6.84
CA TYR A 103 -3.43 -14.11 -5.94
C TYR A 103 -4.41 -15.08 -6.60
N ALA A 104 -5.50 -14.58 -7.19
CA ALA A 104 -6.51 -15.37 -7.87
C ALA A 104 -5.97 -16.13 -9.10
N ARG A 105 -4.88 -15.65 -9.70
CA ARG A 105 -4.18 -16.29 -10.84
C ARG A 105 -3.00 -17.17 -10.41
N GLY A 106 -2.79 -17.36 -9.11
CA GLY A 106 -1.73 -18.20 -8.58
C GLY A 106 -0.32 -17.62 -8.70
N LEU A 107 -0.20 -16.30 -8.91
CA LEU A 107 1.07 -15.59 -8.85
C LEU A 107 1.42 -15.28 -7.40
N ALA A 108 2.62 -15.67 -6.94
CA ALA A 108 3.12 -15.40 -5.60
C ALA A 108 3.61 -13.92 -5.48
N LEU A 109 2.71 -12.99 -5.77
CA LEU A 109 2.97 -11.55 -5.77
C LEU A 109 1.72 -10.84 -5.22
N PHE A 110 1.52 -10.96 -3.92
CA PHE A 110 0.43 -10.38 -3.15
C PHE A 110 0.92 -10.13 -1.72
N GLY A 111 0.26 -9.26 -0.99
CA GLY A 111 0.65 -8.92 0.37
C GLY A 111 -0.55 -8.57 1.24
N VAL A 112 -0.29 -8.28 2.52
CA VAL A 112 -1.27 -7.67 3.42
C VAL A 112 -0.77 -6.29 3.78
N ILE A 113 -1.63 -5.28 3.65
CA ILE A 113 -1.32 -3.92 4.04
C ILE A 113 -2.17 -3.56 5.25
N LEU A 114 -1.53 -3.00 6.28
CA LEU A 114 -2.24 -2.42 7.40
C LEU A 114 -1.64 -1.07 7.76
N ALA A 115 -2.49 -0.06 7.91
CA ALA A 115 -2.10 1.25 8.42
C ALA A 115 -2.90 1.61 9.66
N VAL A 116 -2.28 2.34 10.59
CA VAL A 116 -3.02 3.08 11.61
C VAL A 116 -2.89 4.57 11.31
N THR A 117 -4.03 5.26 11.33
CA THR A 117 -4.08 6.71 11.09
C THR A 117 -4.69 7.44 12.27
N ARG A 118 -4.33 8.72 12.40
CA ARG A 118 -4.98 9.66 13.29
C ARG A 118 -5.55 10.81 12.46
N TYR A 119 -6.88 10.97 12.47
CA TYR A 119 -7.56 11.95 11.62
C TYR A 119 -7.09 11.90 10.16
N GLY A 120 -6.94 10.66 9.64
CA GLY A 120 -6.47 10.38 8.29
C GLY A 120 -4.96 10.53 8.05
N VAL A 121 -4.16 10.93 9.04
CA VAL A 121 -2.69 10.99 8.94
C VAL A 121 -2.08 9.66 9.37
N PRO A 122 -1.29 8.97 8.52
CA PRO A 122 -0.66 7.71 8.88
C PRO A 122 0.35 7.88 10.03
N ILE A 123 0.23 7.01 11.06
CA ILE A 123 1.12 6.96 12.23
C ILE A 123 1.82 5.61 12.40
N TYR A 124 1.29 4.56 11.77
CA TYR A 124 1.90 3.23 11.69
C TYR A 124 1.57 2.61 10.34
N GLY A 125 2.51 1.86 9.78
CA GLY A 125 2.37 1.14 8.52
C GLY A 125 3.04 -0.21 8.56
N LEU A 126 2.34 -1.23 8.09
CA LEU A 126 2.81 -2.60 7.93
C LEU A 126 2.59 -3.05 6.48
N LEU A 127 3.64 -3.55 5.85
CA LEU A 127 3.65 -4.18 4.54
C LEU A 127 4.14 -5.62 4.69
N TYR A 128 3.22 -6.57 4.76
CA TYR A 128 3.53 -7.98 5.05
C TYR A 128 3.47 -8.85 3.79
N ASP A 129 4.49 -9.67 3.60
CA ASP A 129 4.55 -10.72 2.57
C ASP A 129 4.24 -12.09 3.20
N PRO A 130 3.06 -12.66 2.95
CA PRO A 130 2.67 -13.93 3.54
C PRO A 130 3.39 -15.14 2.93
N VAL A 131 3.98 -15.00 1.73
CA VAL A 131 4.62 -16.11 1.02
C VAL A 131 5.93 -16.53 1.69
N ILE A 132 6.69 -15.54 2.19
CA ILE A 132 7.98 -15.77 2.83
C ILE A 132 8.02 -15.37 4.30
N ASP A 133 6.87 -14.94 4.87
CA ASP A 133 6.67 -14.51 6.27
C ASP A 133 7.67 -13.42 6.67
N ASP A 134 7.76 -12.36 5.86
CA ASP A 134 8.56 -11.18 6.15
C ASP A 134 7.74 -9.89 6.07
N TRP A 135 8.25 -8.79 6.63
CA TRP A 135 7.51 -7.53 6.69
C TRP A 135 8.40 -6.30 6.72
N ILE A 136 7.80 -5.19 6.30
CA ILE A 136 8.33 -3.85 6.55
C ILE A 136 7.34 -3.14 7.46
N VAL A 137 7.85 -2.58 8.57
CA VAL A 137 7.08 -1.74 9.49
C VAL A 137 7.68 -0.36 9.59
N SER A 138 6.82 0.61 9.85
CA SER A 138 7.21 1.98 10.13
C SER A 138 6.24 2.60 11.14
N SER A 139 6.73 3.49 11.98
CA SER A 139 5.88 4.34 12.82
C SER A 139 6.41 5.78 12.83
N GLU A 140 5.56 6.73 13.26
CA GLU A 140 5.95 8.16 13.25
C GLU A 140 7.18 8.47 14.10
N ASN A 141 7.55 7.60 15.07
CA ASN A 141 8.65 7.81 16.00
C ASN A 141 9.75 6.74 15.94
N ALA A 142 9.74 5.88 14.93
CA ALA A 142 10.74 4.83 14.79
C ALA A 142 11.18 4.68 13.33
N ASP A 143 12.38 4.15 13.17
CA ASP A 143 12.94 3.84 11.87
C ASP A 143 12.07 2.83 11.12
N THR A 144 12.00 2.96 9.81
CA THR A 144 11.45 1.90 8.96
C THR A 144 12.35 0.68 9.05
N CYS A 145 11.77 -0.47 9.41
CA CYS A 145 12.51 -1.72 9.55
C CYS A 145 11.94 -2.80 8.62
N TYR A 146 12.85 -3.50 7.92
CA TYR A 146 12.58 -4.78 7.28
C TYR A 146 12.95 -5.90 8.23
N THR A 147 12.10 -6.91 8.35
CA THR A 147 12.32 -8.08 9.22
C THR A 147 11.88 -9.35 8.51
N ASN A 148 12.68 -10.40 8.64
CA ASN A 148 12.39 -11.78 8.23
C ASN A 148 12.81 -12.76 9.33
N ALA A 149 12.73 -14.06 9.05
CA ALA A 149 13.10 -15.10 10.01
C ALA A 149 14.57 -15.09 10.48
N HIS A 150 15.47 -14.40 9.75
CA HIS A 150 16.91 -14.45 9.94
C HIS A 150 17.54 -13.10 10.28
N ASP A 151 16.89 -11.98 9.90
CA ASP A 151 17.46 -10.66 9.97
C ASP A 151 16.39 -9.60 10.27
N SER A 152 16.81 -8.53 10.96
CA SER A 152 16.03 -7.31 11.13
C SER A 152 16.94 -6.11 10.93
N ARG A 153 16.62 -5.26 9.96
CA ARG A 153 17.46 -4.11 9.60
C ARG A 153 16.65 -2.85 9.34
N ALA A 154 17.20 -1.73 9.75
CA ALA A 154 16.64 -0.43 9.40
C ALA A 154 16.79 -0.19 7.88
N LEU A 155 15.75 0.35 7.27
CA LEU A 155 15.77 0.80 5.88
C LEU A 155 16.06 2.29 5.83
N ARG A 156 16.99 2.66 4.94
CA ARG A 156 17.34 4.05 4.64
C ARG A 156 17.48 4.21 3.14
N LEU A 157 16.66 5.05 2.57
CA LEU A 157 16.75 5.39 1.16
C LEU A 157 17.95 6.34 0.94
N PRO A 158 18.81 6.09 -0.06
CA PRO A 158 19.90 6.97 -0.36
C PRO A 158 19.38 8.31 -0.91
N ALA A 159 19.94 9.41 -0.38
CA ALA A 159 19.59 10.76 -0.84
C ALA A 159 20.11 11.07 -2.26
N THR A 160 21.15 10.35 -2.71
CA THR A 160 21.76 10.56 -4.03
C THR A 160 20.82 10.07 -5.12
N PRO A 161 20.58 10.88 -6.17
CA PRO A 161 19.82 10.43 -7.34
C PRO A 161 20.50 9.23 -8.00
N PRO A 162 19.74 8.39 -8.74
CA PRO A 162 20.33 7.30 -9.49
C PRO A 162 21.29 7.84 -10.55
N GLU A 163 22.38 7.11 -10.81
CA GLU A 163 23.33 7.43 -11.89
C GLU A 163 22.69 7.28 -13.29
N THR A 164 21.56 6.59 -13.36
CA THR A 164 20.77 6.33 -14.55
C THR A 164 19.40 7.02 -14.44
N LYS A 165 18.64 7.02 -15.53
CA LYS A 165 17.27 7.51 -15.54
C LYS A 165 16.43 6.80 -14.48
N ALA A 166 15.65 7.57 -13.72
CA ALA A 166 14.78 7.05 -12.67
C ALA A 166 13.77 6.05 -13.24
N GLY A 167 13.75 4.84 -12.66
CA GLY A 167 12.80 3.77 -12.99
C GLY A 167 11.80 3.53 -11.87
N GLY A 168 10.59 3.09 -12.22
CA GLY A 168 9.58 2.93 -11.18
C GLY A 168 8.30 2.26 -11.64
N TYR A 169 7.27 2.42 -10.81
CA TYR A 169 5.96 1.84 -11.03
C TYR A 169 4.95 2.89 -11.48
N VAL A 170 4.27 2.60 -12.59
CA VAL A 170 3.19 3.42 -13.14
C VAL A 170 2.08 2.50 -13.65
N PRO A 171 0.87 2.54 -13.09
CA PRO A 171 -0.24 1.70 -13.52
C PRO A 171 -0.89 2.27 -14.79
N LEU A 172 -0.24 2.11 -15.93
CA LEU A 172 -0.69 2.67 -17.24
C LEU A 172 -2.14 2.29 -17.55
N GLY A 173 -2.57 1.09 -17.18
CA GLY A 173 -3.93 0.60 -17.45
C GLY A 173 -5.05 1.42 -16.81
N SER A 174 -4.77 2.09 -15.70
CA SER A 174 -5.76 2.91 -14.97
C SER A 174 -5.78 4.38 -15.40
N LEU A 175 -4.87 4.81 -16.28
CA LEU A 175 -4.85 6.16 -16.79
C LEU A 175 -5.85 6.31 -17.99
N PRO A 176 -6.52 7.47 -18.14
CA PRO A 176 -7.26 7.81 -19.35
C PRO A 176 -6.36 7.79 -20.59
N ASP A 177 -6.93 7.47 -21.76
CA ASP A 177 -6.17 7.31 -23.01
C ASP A 177 -5.27 8.50 -23.37
N PRO A 178 -5.70 9.78 -23.28
CA PRO A 178 -4.81 10.89 -23.57
C PRO A 178 -3.57 10.93 -22.67
N HIS A 179 -3.74 10.64 -21.38
CA HIS A 179 -2.64 10.60 -20.41
C HIS A 179 -1.73 9.40 -20.64
N ARG A 180 -2.30 8.24 -20.98
CA ARG A 180 -1.54 7.02 -21.30
C ARG A 180 -0.57 7.24 -22.45
N LEU A 181 -1.00 7.92 -23.52
CA LEU A 181 -0.15 8.25 -24.64
C LEU A 181 0.96 9.24 -24.27
N ARG A 182 0.66 10.23 -23.43
CA ARG A 182 1.67 11.18 -22.93
C ARG A 182 2.72 10.48 -22.06
N VAL A 183 2.30 9.56 -21.17
CA VAL A 183 3.25 8.73 -20.38
C VAL A 183 4.12 7.87 -21.29
N ALA A 184 3.55 7.24 -22.31
CA ALA A 184 4.33 6.45 -23.26
C ALA A 184 5.38 7.30 -24.01
N ALA A 185 5.08 8.55 -24.31
CA ALA A 185 6.04 9.48 -24.93
C ALA A 185 7.21 9.88 -24.02
N LEU A 186 7.08 9.72 -22.68
CA LEU A 186 8.16 9.97 -21.72
C LEU A 186 9.19 8.82 -21.65
N TRP A 187 8.88 7.65 -22.22
CA TRP A 187 9.75 6.46 -22.15
C TRP A 187 11.24 6.72 -22.45
N PRO A 188 11.60 7.54 -23.46
CA PRO A 188 13.00 7.85 -23.70
C PRO A 188 13.69 8.68 -22.62
N GLN A 189 12.92 9.33 -21.74
CA GLN A 189 13.41 10.23 -20.70
C GLN A 189 13.46 9.57 -19.32
N ILE A 190 12.60 8.59 -19.10
CA ILE A 190 12.47 7.85 -17.85
C ILE A 190 13.11 6.47 -18.00
N GLY A 191 13.52 5.83 -16.91
CA GLY A 191 14.04 4.47 -16.89
C GLY A 191 12.94 3.42 -17.11
N ARG A 192 13.13 2.23 -16.59
CA ARG A 192 12.15 1.15 -16.71
C ARG A 192 10.86 1.48 -15.97
N LEU A 193 9.73 1.38 -16.66
CA LEU A 193 8.39 1.50 -16.08
C LEU A 193 7.71 0.12 -16.06
N ASN A 194 7.13 -0.22 -14.93
CA ASN A 194 6.38 -1.46 -14.70
C ASN A 194 5.13 -1.19 -13.86
N SER A 195 4.34 -2.21 -13.62
CA SER A 195 3.38 -2.32 -12.52
C SER A 195 3.37 -3.75 -12.05
N LEU A 196 3.39 -3.95 -10.74
CA LEU A 196 3.27 -5.26 -10.12
C LEU A 196 1.79 -5.61 -9.85
N ARG A 197 0.88 -4.64 -9.97
CA ARG A 197 -0.53 -4.78 -9.55
C ARG A 197 -0.64 -5.23 -8.09
N CYS A 198 0.24 -4.72 -7.25
CA CYS A 198 0.34 -5.02 -5.84
C CYS A 198 1.08 -3.87 -5.14
N ALA A 199 0.34 -2.98 -4.52
CA ALA A 199 0.88 -1.78 -3.87
C ALA A 199 1.83 -2.15 -2.74
N CYS A 200 1.53 -3.21 -1.98
CA CYS A 200 2.40 -3.74 -0.94
C CYS A 200 3.81 -3.97 -1.45
N HIS A 201 3.95 -4.76 -2.52
CA HIS A 201 5.26 -5.06 -3.08
C HIS A 201 5.88 -3.88 -3.82
N GLU A 202 5.10 -3.02 -4.48
CA GLU A 202 5.62 -1.79 -5.10
C GLU A 202 6.23 -0.87 -4.06
N PHE A 203 5.55 -0.63 -2.92
CA PHE A 203 6.10 0.14 -1.80
C PHE A 203 7.30 -0.55 -1.13
N ARG A 204 7.27 -1.88 -0.96
CA ARG A 204 8.39 -2.67 -0.42
C ARG A 204 9.64 -2.53 -1.28
N MET A 205 9.51 -2.60 -2.60
CA MET A 205 10.62 -2.42 -3.55
C MET A 205 11.18 -0.99 -3.51
N LEU A 206 10.29 0.02 -3.42
CA LEU A 206 10.71 1.41 -3.30
C LEU A 206 11.44 1.65 -1.97
N ALA A 207 10.89 1.21 -0.84
CA ALA A 207 11.49 1.41 0.47
C ALA A 207 12.85 0.73 0.64
N GLN A 208 13.11 -0.34 -0.11
CA GLN A 208 14.40 -1.02 -0.17
C GLN A 208 15.37 -0.41 -1.20
N GLY A 209 14.96 0.59 -1.97
CA GLY A 209 15.79 1.28 -2.96
C GLY A 209 15.99 0.52 -4.27
N HIS A 210 15.14 -0.49 -4.57
CA HIS A 210 15.21 -1.26 -5.81
C HIS A 210 14.58 -0.56 -7.01
N VAL A 211 13.73 0.43 -6.75
CA VAL A 211 13.14 1.34 -7.74
C VAL A 211 13.21 2.77 -7.20
N ASP A 212 13.03 3.74 -8.07
CA ASP A 212 13.25 5.14 -7.72
C ASP A 212 11.96 5.87 -7.40
N PHE A 213 10.81 5.43 -7.97
CA PHE A 213 9.51 6.05 -7.72
C PHE A 213 8.32 5.10 -7.95
N MET A 214 7.17 5.52 -7.44
CA MET A 214 5.87 4.92 -7.67
C MET A 214 4.83 6.02 -7.83
N LEU A 215 4.06 5.96 -8.92
CA LEU A 215 2.92 6.83 -9.17
C LEU A 215 1.63 6.04 -8.97
N SER A 216 0.76 6.49 -8.06
CA SER A 216 -0.56 5.92 -7.85
C SER A 216 -1.62 6.83 -8.47
N THR A 217 -2.50 6.24 -9.27
CA THR A 217 -3.50 6.95 -10.07
C THR A 217 -4.93 6.84 -9.51
N ARG A 218 -5.12 6.00 -8.50
CA ARG A 218 -6.36 5.84 -7.73
C ARG A 218 -6.00 5.94 -6.26
N LEU A 219 -6.77 6.70 -5.50
CA LEU A 219 -6.49 6.92 -4.08
C LEU A 219 -7.40 6.07 -3.20
N THR A 220 -6.89 4.92 -2.82
CA THR A 220 -7.47 3.99 -1.86
C THR A 220 -6.62 4.00 -0.59
N PRO A 221 -7.18 4.26 0.59
CA PRO A 221 -6.36 4.41 1.80
C PRO A 221 -5.70 3.10 2.23
N TRP A 222 -6.32 1.95 1.93
CA TRP A 222 -5.78 0.63 2.25
C TRP A 222 -4.55 0.28 1.42
N ASP A 223 -4.45 0.70 0.14
CA ASP A 223 -3.28 0.49 -0.71
C ASP A 223 -2.11 1.41 -0.33
N HIS A 224 -2.38 2.63 0.20
CA HIS A 224 -1.37 3.70 0.20
C HIS A 224 -0.92 4.17 1.58
N ALA A 225 -1.80 4.19 2.60
CA ALA A 225 -1.50 4.85 3.86
C ALA A 225 -0.25 4.28 4.57
N ALA A 226 -0.10 2.96 4.59
CA ALA A 226 1.08 2.31 5.15
C ALA A 226 2.35 2.63 4.35
N GLY A 227 2.27 2.48 3.02
CA GLY A 227 3.40 2.67 2.11
C GLY A 227 3.93 4.11 2.12
N VAL A 228 3.04 5.11 2.20
CA VAL A 228 3.44 6.53 2.32
C VAL A 228 4.30 6.74 3.56
N LEU A 229 3.86 6.26 4.73
CA LEU A 229 4.63 6.38 5.96
C LEU A 229 5.97 5.64 5.86
N VAL A 230 5.96 4.41 5.34
CA VAL A 230 7.16 3.59 5.15
C VAL A 230 8.21 4.33 4.31
N VAL A 231 7.80 4.92 3.18
CA VAL A 231 8.72 5.68 2.31
C VAL A 231 9.24 6.94 3.01
N GLN A 232 8.36 7.69 3.68
CA GLN A 232 8.75 8.93 4.37
C GLN A 232 9.74 8.66 5.50
N GLN A 233 9.49 7.66 6.33
CA GLN A 233 10.35 7.31 7.47
C GLN A 233 11.65 6.62 7.02
N ALA A 234 11.69 6.03 5.83
CA ALA A 234 12.93 5.55 5.21
C ALA A 234 13.78 6.70 4.61
N GLY A 235 13.31 7.95 4.65
CA GLY A 235 14.00 9.13 4.13
C GLY A 235 13.63 9.51 2.70
N GLY A 236 12.63 8.86 2.12
CA GLY A 236 12.06 9.23 0.81
C GLY A 236 11.06 10.38 0.89
N THR A 237 10.43 10.66 -0.22
CA THR A 237 9.39 11.69 -0.36
C THR A 237 8.12 11.05 -0.92
N ALA A 238 7.02 11.16 -0.18
CA ALA A 238 5.70 10.73 -0.63
C ALA A 238 4.69 11.86 -0.41
N LYS A 239 4.18 12.41 -1.50
CA LYS A 239 3.23 13.54 -1.55
C LYS A 239 2.29 13.37 -2.71
N MET A 240 1.18 14.10 -2.67
CA MET A 240 0.34 14.26 -3.86
C MET A 240 1.13 14.93 -4.98
N LEU A 241 0.84 14.58 -6.22
CA LEU A 241 1.52 15.13 -7.41
C LEU A 241 1.42 16.66 -7.50
N ASP A 242 0.35 17.26 -6.93
CA ASP A 242 0.17 18.70 -6.80
C ASP A 242 1.07 19.35 -5.73
N GLY A 243 1.89 18.57 -5.03
CA GLY A 243 2.79 18.99 -3.96
C GLY A 243 2.16 19.01 -2.57
N SER A 244 0.84 18.85 -2.44
CA SER A 244 0.17 18.80 -1.14
C SER A 244 0.48 17.51 -0.37
N ALA A 245 0.30 17.55 0.96
CA ALA A 245 0.50 16.37 1.81
C ALA A 245 -0.54 15.29 1.50
N TYR A 246 -0.11 14.02 1.60
CA TYR A 246 -1.03 12.89 1.57
C TYR A 246 -1.84 12.82 2.87
N SER A 247 -3.09 12.40 2.72
CA SER A 247 -3.96 11.95 3.81
C SER A 247 -4.82 10.79 3.33
N ALA A 248 -5.10 9.83 4.20
CA ALA A 248 -5.98 8.70 3.91
C ALA A 248 -7.45 9.12 3.61
N VAL A 249 -7.80 10.35 3.95
CA VAL A 249 -9.12 10.96 3.65
C VAL A 249 -9.25 11.35 2.17
N ARG A 250 -8.11 11.63 1.48
CA ARG A 250 -8.12 12.06 0.07
C ARG A 250 -8.69 10.96 -0.83
N ARG A 251 -9.50 11.37 -1.80
CA ARG A 251 -10.17 10.48 -2.76
C ARG A 251 -9.73 10.71 -4.19
N ASP A 252 -9.24 11.91 -4.47
CA ASP A 252 -8.92 12.38 -5.82
C ASP A 252 -7.49 12.88 -5.92
N GLY A 253 -6.93 12.84 -7.13
CA GLY A 253 -5.58 13.23 -7.46
C GLY A 253 -4.64 12.04 -7.65
N TYR A 254 -3.37 12.33 -7.78
CA TYR A 254 -2.31 11.35 -7.98
C TYR A 254 -1.33 11.40 -6.80
N LEU A 255 -0.92 10.24 -6.31
CA LEU A 255 0.11 10.13 -5.27
C LEU A 255 1.44 9.78 -5.94
N LEU A 256 2.48 10.55 -5.66
CA LEU A 256 3.84 10.25 -6.08
C LEU A 256 4.71 9.97 -4.86
N SER A 257 5.28 8.78 -4.82
CA SER A 257 6.27 8.35 -3.83
C SER A 257 7.62 8.15 -4.53
N ALA A 258 8.69 8.68 -3.97
CA ALA A 258 10.03 8.62 -4.55
C ALA A 258 11.10 8.41 -3.49
N ARG A 259 12.23 7.85 -3.91
CA ARG A 259 13.38 7.56 -3.03
C ARG A 259 14.05 8.81 -2.43
N SER A 260 13.87 9.98 -3.04
CA SER A 260 14.41 11.26 -2.57
C SER A 260 13.56 12.43 -3.05
N ALA A 261 13.78 13.61 -2.48
CA ALA A 261 13.10 14.85 -2.89
C ALA A 261 13.49 15.27 -4.33
N ASP A 262 14.74 15.02 -4.74
CA ASP A 262 15.22 15.36 -6.08
C ASP A 262 14.53 14.49 -7.14
N VAL A 263 14.47 13.18 -6.93
CA VAL A 263 13.75 12.26 -7.81
C VAL A 263 12.26 12.59 -7.81
N TRP A 264 11.68 12.91 -6.66
CA TRP A 264 10.28 13.31 -6.59
C TRP A 264 10.01 14.54 -7.46
N SER A 265 10.88 15.56 -7.39
CA SER A 265 10.73 16.81 -8.15
C SER A 265 10.90 16.57 -9.67
N GLU A 266 11.87 15.74 -10.07
CA GLU A 266 12.10 15.37 -11.47
C GLU A 266 10.85 14.67 -12.06
N ILE A 267 10.36 13.65 -11.35
CA ILE A 267 9.20 12.87 -11.80
C ILE A 267 7.93 13.72 -11.76
N GLN A 268 7.73 14.55 -10.73
CA GLN A 268 6.60 15.48 -10.62
C GLN A 268 6.56 16.41 -11.84
N GLN A 269 7.69 16.96 -12.26
CA GLN A 269 7.76 17.80 -13.44
C GLN A 269 7.41 17.02 -14.73
N ALA A 270 7.93 15.81 -14.88
CA ALA A 270 7.65 14.96 -16.04
C ALA A 270 6.18 14.56 -16.15
N PHE A 271 5.50 14.35 -15.01
CA PHE A 271 4.10 13.94 -14.93
C PHE A 271 3.13 15.10 -14.63
N SER A 272 3.59 16.35 -14.60
CA SER A 272 2.76 17.54 -14.28
C SER A 272 1.50 17.67 -15.13
N PHE A 273 1.50 17.15 -16.36
CA PHE A 273 0.35 17.13 -17.24
C PHE A 273 -0.83 16.30 -16.73
N LEU A 274 -0.66 15.50 -15.72
CA LEU A 274 -1.76 14.79 -15.08
C LEU A 274 -2.61 15.71 -14.19
N LEU A 275 -2.13 16.93 -13.94
CA LEU A 275 -2.84 17.95 -13.14
C LEU A 275 -3.69 18.89 -14.01
N ASP A 276 -3.55 18.84 -15.34
CA ASP A 276 -4.34 19.62 -16.31
C ASP A 276 -5.74 18.97 -16.46
#